data_2108bfe93f447d783c54856e5e287314
#
_entry.id   2108bfe93f447d783c54856e5e287314
#
_cell.length_a   1.000
_cell.length_b   1.000
_cell.length_c   1.000
_cell.angle_alpha   90.00
_cell.angle_beta   90.00
_cell.angle_gamma   90.00
#
_symmetry.space_group_name_H-M   'P 1'
#
loop_
_entity.id
_entity.type
_entity.pdbx_description
1 polymer ?
#
loop_
_entity_poly.entity_id
_entity_poly.type
_entity_poly.pdbx_seq_one_letter_code
_entity_poly.pdbx_strand_id
1 'polypeptide(L)'
;MNAQPAPGEPQLTEEQFQRLATYGRNEFRAAGDTLYATGDTDYDLFLLQTAAVEVIRDSTATEPEHLVYRRSHGDFLGELNLLTGQAVYLTARVSTPGEIVRLDAAEFRRVLNEQSDIADVLLEALRVRRHLLQMVAMSALEIIGAADASDARALRTFAARLELPHTALDPDSVQGLAFMAAHGLSRADLPAAVVSDRVLRRATPADVANAIGLAYRPSDRDIDLVVLGAGPAGLASAVYGASEGLVTVLLDATSAGGQAAASSRIENYLGFPRGVSGEELTRLALAQAMKFGAQLYAPCTAVAVDDDGDRATVHLADGSRLHTQAVIVATGAKYRRLPVPRLAEFEGRGNIRYSATELDARGCESLPVTVVGGANSAGQAALFLASRGSRVDLVIRRPGFSTMSEYLSHRLLSHPKVRLWTGSEVTRLHGEKLLTGVGIRTMNGASEVLESVAVFCFIGADPDTDWLGSVARDEDGFILTDQAVESAGSPLPFQTSSPRIFAAGDVRSGSMKRVASAVGEGASAVASVHKMLAAQANRQPVQLPSRQR
;
A
#
# COMPACT_ATOMS: atom_id res chain seq x y z
N MET A 1 3.73 29.85 -20.87
CA MET A 1 4.84 29.29 -20.08
C MET A 1 5.50 28.24 -20.96
N ASN A 2 6.84 28.26 -21.08
CA ASN A 2 7.57 27.33 -21.95
C ASN A 2 7.44 25.89 -21.47
N ALA A 3 7.44 24.95 -22.42
CA ALA A 3 7.49 23.51 -22.23
C ALA A 3 8.82 23.10 -21.55
N GLN A 4 9.00 23.41 -20.29
CA GLN A 4 10.17 22.94 -19.54
C GLN A 4 9.78 21.76 -18.65
N PRO A 5 10.65 20.72 -18.60
CA PRO A 5 10.47 19.63 -17.65
C PRO A 5 10.36 20.15 -16.22
N ALA A 6 9.71 19.37 -15.39
CA ALA A 6 9.64 19.70 -13.98
C ALA A 6 11.05 19.81 -13.36
N PRO A 7 11.27 20.69 -12.39
CA PRO A 7 12.54 20.77 -11.70
C PRO A 7 12.95 19.39 -11.14
N GLY A 8 14.09 18.87 -11.62
CA GLY A 8 14.60 17.55 -11.21
C GLY A 8 14.03 16.35 -11.98
N GLU A 9 13.19 16.54 -12.98
CA GLU A 9 12.70 15.47 -13.85
C GLU A 9 13.82 15.01 -14.82
N PRO A 10 14.26 13.74 -14.75
CA PRO A 10 15.25 13.22 -15.66
C PRO A 10 14.67 13.12 -17.08
N GLN A 11 15.52 13.29 -18.08
CA GLN A 11 15.17 13.24 -19.49
C GLN A 11 15.91 12.13 -20.21
N LEU A 12 15.27 11.56 -21.22
CA LEU A 12 15.93 10.63 -22.13
C LEU A 12 16.99 11.39 -22.94
N THR A 13 18.16 10.78 -23.10
CA THR A 13 19.10 11.23 -24.14
C THR A 13 18.54 10.91 -25.53
N GLU A 14 19.02 11.57 -26.56
CA GLU A 14 18.59 11.29 -27.95
C GLU A 14 18.79 9.82 -28.31
N GLU A 15 19.90 9.19 -27.89
CA GLU A 15 20.16 7.77 -28.10
C GLU A 15 19.13 6.88 -27.40
N GLN A 16 18.80 7.18 -26.13
CA GLN A 16 17.79 6.46 -25.37
C GLN A 16 16.39 6.62 -26.00
N PHE A 17 16.05 7.84 -26.43
CA PHE A 17 14.79 8.13 -27.11
C PHE A 17 14.66 7.31 -28.40
N GLN A 18 15.68 7.28 -29.25
CA GLN A 18 15.67 6.49 -30.48
C GLN A 18 15.59 4.99 -30.23
N ARG A 19 16.30 4.47 -29.24
CA ARG A 19 16.18 3.05 -28.84
C ARG A 19 14.76 2.74 -28.34
N LEU A 20 14.20 3.60 -27.50
CA LEU A 20 12.85 3.43 -26.98
C LEU A 20 11.82 3.45 -28.12
N ALA A 21 11.99 4.32 -29.10
CA ALA A 21 11.10 4.42 -30.27
C ALA A 21 11.01 3.12 -31.08
N THR A 22 12.05 2.26 -31.05
CA THR A 22 12.03 0.97 -31.78
C THR A 22 11.03 -0.05 -31.19
N TYR A 23 10.56 0.17 -29.98
CA TYR A 23 9.59 -0.70 -29.31
C TYR A 23 8.14 -0.35 -29.64
N GLY A 24 7.89 0.84 -30.20
CA GLY A 24 6.55 1.33 -30.48
C GLY A 24 6.19 1.41 -31.95
N ARG A 25 5.03 1.96 -32.21
CA ARG A 25 4.48 2.18 -33.57
C ARG A 25 4.40 3.67 -33.85
N ASN A 26 4.89 4.07 -35.03
CA ASN A 26 4.76 5.46 -35.51
C ASN A 26 3.32 5.75 -35.93
N GLU A 27 2.79 6.86 -35.45
CA GLU A 27 1.46 7.35 -35.78
C GLU A 27 1.50 8.86 -35.96
N PHE A 28 0.78 9.39 -36.98
CA PHE A 28 0.54 10.81 -37.14
C PHE A 28 -0.72 11.21 -36.36
N ARG A 29 -0.65 12.31 -35.62
CA ARG A 29 -1.78 12.88 -34.87
C ARG A 29 -2.05 14.32 -35.31
N ALA A 30 -3.34 14.62 -35.49
CA ALA A 30 -3.80 15.97 -35.84
C ALA A 30 -3.94 16.86 -34.59
N ALA A 31 -3.92 18.17 -34.78
CA ALA A 31 -4.23 19.10 -33.69
C ALA A 31 -5.67 18.86 -33.18
N GLY A 32 -5.85 18.79 -31.86
CA GLY A 32 -7.11 18.48 -31.21
C GLY A 32 -7.31 17.00 -30.88
N ASP A 33 -6.50 16.09 -31.44
CA ASP A 33 -6.58 14.67 -31.11
C ASP A 33 -6.26 14.47 -29.61
N THR A 34 -7.04 13.62 -28.95
CA THR A 34 -6.79 13.20 -27.56
C THR A 34 -6.00 11.90 -27.56
N LEU A 35 -4.87 11.89 -26.86
CA LEU A 35 -4.03 10.69 -26.68
C LEU A 35 -4.57 9.81 -25.57
N TYR A 36 -4.98 10.41 -24.46
CA TYR A 36 -5.73 9.80 -23.36
C TYR A 36 -6.55 10.89 -22.64
N ALA A 37 -7.64 10.49 -22.03
CA ALA A 37 -8.55 11.38 -21.31
C ALA A 37 -8.66 10.99 -19.84
N THR A 38 -8.98 11.97 -18.99
CA THR A 38 -9.26 11.75 -17.57
C THR A 38 -10.27 10.61 -17.39
N GLY A 39 -9.92 9.62 -16.59
CA GLY A 39 -10.74 8.44 -16.33
C GLY A 39 -10.39 7.21 -17.17
N ASP A 40 -9.57 7.34 -18.22
CA ASP A 40 -9.11 6.20 -19.00
C ASP A 40 -8.25 5.27 -18.13
N THR A 41 -8.53 3.97 -18.17
CA THR A 41 -7.78 2.92 -17.47
C THR A 41 -6.90 2.10 -18.40
N ASP A 42 -7.13 2.21 -19.72
CA ASP A 42 -6.35 1.53 -20.75
C ASP A 42 -5.78 2.61 -21.70
N TYR A 43 -4.54 2.94 -21.51
CA TYR A 43 -3.82 3.94 -22.29
C TYR A 43 -2.34 3.55 -22.41
N ASP A 44 -1.61 4.24 -23.30
CA ASP A 44 -0.27 3.87 -23.73
C ASP A 44 0.78 4.91 -23.34
N LEU A 45 2.05 4.56 -23.47
CA LEU A 45 3.15 5.50 -23.44
C LEU A 45 3.31 6.12 -24.84
N PHE A 46 3.48 7.44 -24.90
CA PHE A 46 3.66 8.16 -26.15
C PHE A 46 4.99 8.92 -26.15
N LEU A 47 5.80 8.72 -27.19
CA LEU A 47 7.00 9.51 -27.45
C LEU A 47 6.66 10.58 -28.49
N LEU A 48 7.06 11.82 -28.26
CA LEU A 48 6.79 12.95 -29.13
C LEU A 48 7.94 13.16 -30.09
N GLN A 49 7.80 12.73 -31.36
CA GLN A 49 8.83 12.91 -32.37
C GLN A 49 8.80 14.32 -32.96
N THR A 50 7.62 14.77 -33.38
CA THR A 50 7.43 16.13 -33.96
C THR A 50 6.17 16.80 -33.42
N ALA A 51 5.24 16.06 -32.83
CA ALA A 51 4.03 16.60 -32.24
C ALA A 51 4.32 17.39 -30.96
N ALA A 52 3.43 18.35 -30.64
CA ALA A 52 3.37 18.94 -29.29
C ALA A 52 2.02 18.66 -28.66
N VAL A 53 2.02 18.46 -27.33
CA VAL A 53 0.85 18.04 -26.55
C VAL A 53 0.69 18.94 -25.33
N GLU A 54 -0.54 19.31 -25.06
CA GLU A 54 -0.98 19.95 -23.83
C GLU A 54 -1.57 18.90 -22.88
N VAL A 55 -1.09 18.90 -21.65
CA VAL A 55 -1.67 18.11 -20.57
C VAL A 55 -2.51 19.04 -19.73
N ILE A 56 -3.80 18.74 -19.68
CA ILE A 56 -4.83 19.61 -19.12
C ILE A 56 -5.58 18.87 -18.02
N ARG A 57 -6.00 19.63 -17.03
CA ARG A 57 -7.04 19.22 -16.10
C ARG A 57 -8.38 19.64 -16.69
N ASP A 58 -9.27 18.68 -16.88
CA ASP A 58 -10.59 18.96 -17.41
C ASP A 58 -11.38 19.88 -16.48
N SER A 59 -12.37 20.59 -17.02
CA SER A 59 -13.27 21.42 -16.24
C SER A 59 -14.09 20.55 -15.27
N THR A 60 -14.27 21.06 -14.06
CA THR A 60 -15.18 20.48 -13.06
C THR A 60 -16.41 21.35 -12.89
N ALA A 61 -17.39 20.93 -12.08
CA ALA A 61 -18.56 21.74 -11.76
C ALA A 61 -18.20 23.11 -11.13
N THR A 62 -17.01 23.23 -10.54
CA THR A 62 -16.57 24.42 -9.78
C THR A 62 -15.38 25.15 -10.41
N GLU A 63 -14.65 24.53 -11.34
CA GLU A 63 -13.42 25.09 -11.92
C GLU A 63 -13.36 24.88 -13.44
N PRO A 64 -12.86 25.87 -14.22
CA PRO A 64 -12.66 25.72 -15.66
C PRO A 64 -11.49 24.80 -15.98
N GLU A 65 -11.42 24.36 -17.26
CA GLU A 65 -10.27 23.64 -17.81
C GLU A 65 -8.98 24.41 -17.52
N HIS A 66 -7.95 23.71 -17.07
CA HIS A 66 -6.66 24.30 -16.71
C HIS A 66 -5.50 23.57 -17.36
N LEU A 67 -4.65 24.34 -18.08
CA LEU A 67 -3.40 23.83 -18.63
C LEU A 67 -2.39 23.57 -17.51
N VAL A 68 -1.98 22.30 -17.37
CA VAL A 68 -1.00 21.89 -16.35
C VAL A 68 0.42 22.05 -16.90
N TYR A 69 0.73 21.44 -18.03
CA TYR A 69 2.01 21.59 -18.73
C TYR A 69 1.91 21.24 -20.23
N ARG A 70 2.97 21.59 -20.97
CA ARG A 70 3.14 21.23 -22.38
C ARG A 70 4.35 20.35 -22.56
N ARG A 71 4.28 19.46 -23.55
CA ARG A 71 5.37 18.58 -23.97
C ARG A 71 5.53 18.66 -25.48
N SER A 72 6.76 18.47 -25.96
CA SER A 72 7.08 18.55 -27.37
C SER A 72 8.21 17.59 -27.76
N HIS A 73 8.81 17.76 -28.90
CA HIS A 73 9.89 16.90 -29.42
C HIS A 73 10.92 16.49 -28.38
N GLY A 74 11.23 15.18 -28.34
CA GLY A 74 12.19 14.58 -27.43
C GLY A 74 11.60 14.18 -26.06
N ASP A 75 10.35 14.60 -25.79
CA ASP A 75 9.64 14.22 -24.56
C ASP A 75 8.80 12.96 -24.74
N PHE A 76 8.34 12.42 -23.62
CA PHE A 76 7.37 11.34 -23.60
C PHE A 76 6.19 11.68 -22.68
N LEU A 77 5.04 11.06 -22.98
CA LEU A 77 3.82 11.17 -22.19
C LEU A 77 3.43 9.80 -21.64
N GLY A 78 2.93 9.80 -20.44
CA GLY A 78 2.49 8.67 -19.69
C GLY A 78 2.56 9.00 -18.21
N GLU A 79 1.79 8.27 -17.41
CA GLU A 79 1.78 8.39 -15.97
C GLU A 79 2.18 7.06 -15.32
N LEU A 80 2.51 7.07 -14.04
CA LEU A 80 2.80 5.86 -13.27
C LEU A 80 1.63 4.86 -13.31
N ASN A 81 0.44 5.35 -13.63
CA ASN A 81 -0.78 4.57 -13.80
C ASN A 81 -0.67 3.50 -14.90
N LEU A 82 0.20 3.66 -15.90
CA LEU A 82 0.54 2.61 -16.89
C LEU A 82 1.00 1.30 -16.25
N LEU A 83 1.64 1.39 -15.09
CA LEU A 83 2.10 0.22 -14.33
C LEU A 83 1.03 -0.30 -13.38
N THR A 84 0.18 0.58 -12.86
CA THR A 84 -0.80 0.26 -11.81
C THR A 84 -2.17 -0.15 -12.37
N GLY A 85 -2.46 0.17 -13.64
CA GLY A 85 -3.79 0.03 -14.21
C GLY A 85 -4.83 1.02 -13.65
N GLN A 86 -4.36 2.06 -12.93
CA GLN A 86 -5.23 3.13 -12.44
C GLN A 86 -5.69 4.03 -13.59
N ALA A 87 -6.85 4.66 -13.42
CA ALA A 87 -7.31 5.69 -14.33
C ALA A 87 -6.36 6.90 -14.35
N VAL A 88 -6.18 7.52 -15.52
CA VAL A 88 -5.44 8.78 -15.64
C VAL A 88 -6.23 9.94 -15.04
N TYR A 89 -5.50 10.92 -14.51
CA TYR A 89 -6.08 12.10 -13.85
C TYR A 89 -6.14 13.34 -14.71
N LEU A 90 -5.46 13.34 -15.85
CA LEU A 90 -5.34 14.47 -16.77
C LEU A 90 -5.61 14.03 -18.19
N THR A 91 -6.07 14.94 -19.01
CA THR A 91 -6.26 14.72 -20.45
C THR A 91 -5.03 15.21 -21.22
N ALA A 92 -4.52 14.40 -22.14
CA ALA A 92 -3.45 14.78 -23.07
C ALA A 92 -4.02 15.04 -24.46
N ARG A 93 -3.93 16.30 -24.92
CA ARG A 93 -4.47 16.77 -26.20
C ARG A 93 -3.36 17.31 -27.10
N VAL A 94 -3.32 16.89 -28.35
CA VAL A 94 -2.36 17.35 -29.34
C VAL A 94 -2.62 18.83 -29.64
N SER A 95 -1.64 19.68 -29.39
CA SER A 95 -1.70 21.13 -29.73
C SER A 95 -1.03 21.47 -31.06
N THR A 96 0.03 20.75 -31.42
CA THR A 96 0.69 20.86 -32.71
C THR A 96 0.72 19.50 -33.38
N PRO A 97 0.18 19.37 -34.62
CA PRO A 97 0.14 18.10 -35.31
C PRO A 97 1.54 17.59 -35.63
N GLY A 98 1.71 16.27 -35.62
CA GLY A 98 3.01 15.67 -35.89
C GLY A 98 3.03 14.16 -35.63
N GLU A 99 4.22 13.59 -35.74
CA GLU A 99 4.50 12.18 -35.52
C GLU A 99 4.70 11.91 -34.03
N ILE A 100 4.14 10.80 -33.59
CA ILE A 100 4.34 10.22 -32.25
C ILE A 100 4.71 8.75 -32.37
N VAL A 101 5.35 8.17 -31.35
CA VAL A 101 5.50 6.72 -31.21
C VAL A 101 4.64 6.27 -30.06
N ARG A 102 3.76 5.31 -30.33
CA ARG A 102 2.87 4.70 -29.35
C ARG A 102 3.42 3.36 -28.88
N LEU A 103 3.61 3.18 -27.58
CA LEU A 103 3.96 1.92 -26.93
C LEU A 103 2.81 1.49 -26.03
N ASP A 104 2.27 0.31 -26.28
CA ASP A 104 1.28 -0.27 -25.38
C ASP A 104 1.90 -0.70 -24.04
N ALA A 105 1.05 -1.02 -23.07
CA ALA A 105 1.49 -1.39 -21.72
C ALA A 105 2.40 -2.64 -21.70
N ALA A 106 2.25 -3.57 -22.66
CA ALA A 106 3.09 -4.77 -22.75
C ALA A 106 4.49 -4.42 -23.26
N GLU A 107 4.58 -3.61 -24.33
CA GLU A 107 5.84 -3.10 -24.87
C GLU A 107 6.57 -2.22 -23.84
N PHE A 108 5.82 -1.38 -23.12
CA PHE A 108 6.40 -0.56 -22.06
C PHE A 108 7.04 -1.44 -20.96
N ARG A 109 6.35 -2.49 -20.49
CA ARG A 109 6.92 -3.44 -19.51
C ARG A 109 8.14 -4.15 -20.08
N ARG A 110 8.13 -4.51 -21.38
CA ARG A 110 9.29 -5.12 -22.04
C ARG A 110 10.49 -4.18 -22.02
N VAL A 111 10.31 -2.90 -22.30
CA VAL A 111 11.37 -1.88 -22.18
C VAL A 111 11.93 -1.82 -20.77
N LEU A 112 11.07 -1.77 -19.75
CA LEU A 112 11.51 -1.70 -18.35
C LEU A 112 12.37 -2.91 -17.93
N ASN A 113 12.15 -4.06 -18.55
CA ASN A 113 12.92 -5.28 -18.26
C ASN A 113 14.21 -5.40 -19.10
N GLU A 114 14.17 -4.99 -20.37
CA GLU A 114 15.28 -5.18 -21.30
C GLU A 114 16.26 -4.01 -21.32
N GLN A 115 15.83 -2.79 -21.00
CA GLN A 115 16.58 -1.53 -21.12
C GLN A 115 16.70 -0.83 -19.77
N SER A 116 17.59 -1.32 -18.91
CA SER A 116 17.71 -0.84 -17.52
C SER A 116 17.99 0.67 -17.42
N ASP A 117 18.84 1.20 -18.29
CA ASP A 117 19.20 2.62 -18.31
C ASP A 117 18.02 3.53 -18.73
N ILE A 118 17.16 3.05 -19.65
CA ILE A 118 15.92 3.73 -20.04
C ILE A 118 14.87 3.59 -18.93
N ALA A 119 14.75 2.40 -18.36
CA ALA A 119 13.83 2.12 -17.25
C ALA A 119 14.04 3.07 -16.07
N ASP A 120 15.29 3.30 -15.67
CA ASP A 120 15.64 4.18 -14.55
C ASP A 120 15.20 5.63 -14.83
N VAL A 121 15.41 6.12 -16.07
CA VAL A 121 14.96 7.46 -16.47
C VAL A 121 13.44 7.56 -16.48
N LEU A 122 12.74 6.60 -17.10
CA LEU A 122 11.28 6.61 -17.21
C LEU A 122 10.61 6.53 -15.83
N LEU A 123 11.03 5.58 -14.99
CA LEU A 123 10.43 5.41 -13.67
C LEU A 123 10.64 6.63 -12.77
N GLU A 124 11.84 7.21 -12.78
CA GLU A 124 12.11 8.42 -11.98
C GLU A 124 11.34 9.62 -12.55
N ALA A 125 11.25 9.80 -13.86
CA ALA A 125 10.46 10.87 -14.47
C ALA A 125 8.97 10.71 -14.12
N LEU A 126 8.40 9.50 -14.25
CA LEU A 126 7.01 9.22 -13.87
C LEU A 126 6.76 9.48 -12.38
N ARG A 127 7.74 9.17 -11.51
CA ARG A 127 7.67 9.46 -10.08
C ARG A 127 7.65 10.97 -9.80
N VAL A 128 8.54 11.72 -10.43
CA VAL A 128 8.59 13.19 -10.29
C VAL A 128 7.30 13.82 -10.78
N ARG A 129 6.79 13.37 -11.94
CA ARG A 129 5.49 13.82 -12.49
C ARG A 129 4.35 13.54 -11.51
N ARG A 130 4.30 12.34 -10.93
CA ARG A 130 3.27 12.00 -9.95
C ARG A 130 3.27 12.92 -8.74
N HIS A 131 4.46 13.22 -8.22
CA HIS A 131 4.58 14.17 -7.11
C HIS A 131 4.08 15.58 -7.48
N LEU A 132 4.38 16.04 -8.70
CA LEU A 132 3.86 17.31 -9.20
C LEU A 132 2.34 17.28 -9.40
N LEU A 133 1.81 16.17 -9.92
CA LEU A 133 0.36 15.97 -10.06
C LEU A 133 -0.35 16.04 -8.70
N GLN A 134 0.25 15.50 -7.64
CA GLN A 134 -0.27 15.64 -6.28
C GLN A 134 -0.36 17.10 -5.83
N MET A 135 0.57 17.94 -6.29
CA MET A 135 0.59 19.37 -5.94
C MET A 135 -0.34 20.23 -6.82
N VAL A 136 -0.58 19.82 -8.06
CA VAL A 136 -1.30 20.63 -9.07
C VAL A 136 -2.71 20.08 -9.35
N ALA A 137 -2.90 18.77 -9.34
CA ALA A 137 -4.16 18.10 -9.60
C ALA A 137 -4.96 17.84 -8.32
N MET A 138 -5.02 18.79 -7.40
CA MET A 138 -5.68 18.65 -6.08
C MET A 138 -7.15 18.26 -6.13
N SER A 139 -7.79 18.21 -7.28
CA SER A 139 -9.22 17.92 -7.45
C SER A 139 -9.55 16.58 -8.11
N ALA A 140 -8.57 15.71 -8.40
CA ALA A 140 -8.86 14.39 -8.99
C ALA A 140 -9.64 13.47 -8.04
N LEU A 141 -9.37 13.60 -6.73
CA LEU A 141 -10.08 12.93 -5.65
C LEU A 141 -10.30 13.94 -4.51
N GLU A 142 -11.53 14.29 -4.25
CA GLU A 142 -11.89 15.17 -3.14
C GLU A 142 -12.57 14.36 -2.04
N ILE A 143 -12.01 14.38 -0.85
CA ILE A 143 -12.51 13.66 0.32
C ILE A 143 -13.04 14.65 1.33
N ILE A 144 -14.34 14.55 1.68
CA ILE A 144 -14.92 15.37 2.73
C ILE A 144 -15.32 14.52 3.94
N GLY A 145 -14.85 14.92 5.12
CA GLY A 145 -15.14 14.23 6.38
C GLY A 145 -14.33 14.79 7.52
N ALA A 146 -14.86 14.69 8.73
CA ALA A 146 -14.21 15.21 9.93
C ALA A 146 -12.81 14.57 10.11
N ALA A 147 -11.85 15.40 10.55
CA ALA A 147 -10.45 14.97 10.65
C ALA A 147 -10.23 13.83 11.64
N ASP A 148 -11.06 13.78 12.68
CA ASP A 148 -11.02 12.79 13.77
C ASP A 148 -11.87 11.53 13.49
N ALA A 149 -12.74 11.54 12.46
CA ALA A 149 -13.55 10.38 12.11
C ALA A 149 -12.68 9.25 11.51
N SER A 150 -12.86 8.01 12.02
CA SER A 150 -12.12 6.83 11.60
C SER A 150 -12.22 6.55 10.10
N ASP A 151 -13.45 6.66 9.56
CA ASP A 151 -13.74 6.34 8.16
C ASP A 151 -13.16 7.38 7.20
N ALA A 152 -13.24 8.67 7.55
CA ALA A 152 -12.59 9.73 6.79
C ALA A 152 -11.06 9.61 6.82
N ARG A 153 -10.50 9.16 7.96
CA ARG A 153 -9.07 8.86 8.08
C ARG A 153 -8.68 7.67 7.21
N ALA A 154 -9.49 6.61 7.16
CA ALA A 154 -9.25 5.45 6.31
C ALA A 154 -9.14 5.85 4.83
N LEU A 155 -10.06 6.70 4.33
CA LEU A 155 -10.00 7.22 2.97
C LEU A 155 -8.72 8.04 2.70
N ARG A 156 -8.37 8.95 3.61
CA ARG A 156 -7.14 9.76 3.47
C ARG A 156 -5.87 8.90 3.50
N THR A 157 -5.83 7.93 4.41
CA THR A 157 -4.70 6.98 4.49
C THR A 157 -4.59 6.14 3.22
N PHE A 158 -5.72 5.67 2.70
CA PHE A 158 -5.78 4.93 1.43
C PHE A 158 -5.24 5.79 0.28
N ALA A 159 -5.74 7.02 0.12
CA ALA A 159 -5.29 7.93 -0.91
C ALA A 159 -3.80 8.26 -0.80
N ALA A 160 -3.31 8.54 0.43
CA ALA A 160 -1.90 8.84 0.68
C ALA A 160 -0.98 7.65 0.34
N ARG A 161 -1.32 6.42 0.78
CA ARG A 161 -0.51 5.22 0.53
C ARG A 161 -0.41 4.83 -0.95
N LEU A 162 -1.43 5.14 -1.72
CA LEU A 162 -1.44 4.92 -3.17
C LEU A 162 -0.95 6.14 -3.96
N GLU A 163 -0.47 7.17 -3.25
CA GLU A 163 -0.02 8.43 -3.84
C GLU A 163 -1.08 9.05 -4.79
N LEU A 164 -2.37 8.89 -4.46
CA LEU A 164 -3.46 9.49 -5.23
C LEU A 164 -3.48 11.00 -5.01
N PRO A 165 -3.50 11.82 -6.07
CA PRO A 165 -3.75 13.24 -5.94
C PRO A 165 -5.09 13.46 -5.27
N HIS A 166 -5.13 14.06 -4.07
CA HIS A 166 -6.39 14.25 -3.35
C HIS A 166 -6.39 15.52 -2.51
N THR A 167 -7.59 16.08 -2.36
CA THR A 167 -7.89 17.16 -1.42
C THR A 167 -8.74 16.62 -0.28
N ALA A 168 -8.40 16.98 0.96
CA ALA A 168 -9.19 16.63 2.14
C ALA A 168 -9.85 17.88 2.71
N LEU A 169 -11.19 17.87 2.78
CA LEU A 169 -12.01 18.98 3.24
C LEU A 169 -12.64 18.66 4.60
N ASP A 170 -12.58 19.65 5.51
CA ASP A 170 -13.32 19.60 6.74
C ASP A 170 -14.76 20.06 6.48
N PRO A 171 -15.78 19.26 6.85
CA PRO A 171 -17.18 19.61 6.60
C PRO A 171 -17.68 20.87 7.34
N ASP A 172 -16.95 21.34 8.36
CA ASP A 172 -17.25 22.54 9.12
C ASP A 172 -16.52 23.79 8.58
N SER A 173 -15.58 23.61 7.65
CA SER A 173 -14.90 24.72 6.99
C SER A 173 -15.79 25.40 5.94
N VAL A 174 -15.47 26.66 5.60
CA VAL A 174 -16.17 27.41 4.54
C VAL A 174 -16.10 26.66 3.21
N GLN A 175 -14.92 26.09 2.89
CA GLN A 175 -14.73 25.29 1.67
C GLN A 175 -15.53 23.99 1.70
N GLY A 176 -15.54 23.29 2.86
CA GLY A 176 -16.32 22.06 3.02
C GLY A 176 -17.83 22.29 2.90
N LEU A 177 -18.36 23.36 3.47
CA LEU A 177 -19.78 23.72 3.34
C LEU A 177 -20.14 24.05 1.90
N ALA A 178 -19.31 24.81 1.19
CA ALA A 178 -19.51 25.12 -0.22
C ALA A 178 -19.47 23.85 -1.09
N PHE A 179 -18.52 22.96 -0.83
CA PHE A 179 -18.38 21.68 -1.51
C PHE A 179 -19.61 20.78 -1.30
N MET A 180 -20.08 20.65 -0.06
CA MET A 180 -21.29 19.87 0.25
C MET A 180 -22.52 20.42 -0.47
N ALA A 181 -22.67 21.73 -0.52
CA ALA A 181 -23.77 22.38 -1.23
C ALA A 181 -23.71 22.13 -2.74
N ALA A 182 -22.52 22.26 -3.35
CA ALA A 182 -22.30 22.03 -4.79
C ALA A 182 -22.65 20.59 -5.23
N HIS A 183 -22.37 19.59 -4.35
CA HIS A 183 -22.58 18.17 -4.65
C HIS A 183 -23.83 17.57 -4.02
N GLY A 184 -24.69 18.40 -3.43
CA GLY A 184 -25.94 17.97 -2.78
C GLY A 184 -25.71 16.97 -1.65
N LEU A 185 -24.64 17.18 -0.85
CA LEU A 185 -24.27 16.34 0.27
C LEU A 185 -24.84 16.88 1.58
N SER A 186 -25.26 15.96 2.44
CA SER A 186 -25.64 16.20 3.82
C SER A 186 -24.63 15.60 4.80
N ARG A 187 -24.70 15.92 6.08
CA ARG A 187 -23.84 15.29 7.10
C ARG A 187 -24.04 13.78 7.23
N ALA A 188 -25.23 13.27 6.85
CA ALA A 188 -25.51 11.83 6.87
C ALA A 188 -24.79 11.06 5.73
N ASP A 189 -24.30 11.78 4.73
CA ASP A 189 -23.57 11.22 3.58
C ASP A 189 -22.07 11.11 3.84
N LEU A 190 -21.57 11.64 4.97
CA LEU A 190 -20.14 11.69 5.28
C LEU A 190 -19.61 10.36 5.91
N PRO A 191 -18.34 10.00 5.67
CA PRO A 191 -17.43 10.68 4.75
C PRO A 191 -17.87 10.49 3.31
N ALA A 192 -17.68 11.51 2.48
CA ALA A 192 -17.95 11.39 1.05
C ALA A 192 -16.68 11.61 0.24
N ALA A 193 -16.66 11.07 -0.97
CA ALA A 193 -15.59 11.30 -1.92
C ALA A 193 -16.17 11.67 -3.29
N VAL A 194 -15.49 12.56 -4.01
CA VAL A 194 -15.79 12.87 -5.40
C VAL A 194 -14.60 12.47 -6.23
N VAL A 195 -14.85 11.61 -7.22
CA VAL A 195 -13.85 11.13 -8.19
C VAL A 195 -14.31 11.58 -9.55
N SER A 196 -13.59 12.52 -10.16
CA SER A 196 -14.05 13.23 -11.35
C SER A 196 -15.44 13.82 -11.10
N ASP A 197 -16.50 13.37 -11.80
CA ASP A 197 -17.88 13.84 -11.60
C ASP A 197 -18.73 12.88 -10.74
N ARG A 198 -18.13 11.82 -10.22
CA ARG A 198 -18.86 10.78 -9.48
C ARG A 198 -18.84 11.04 -7.98
N VAL A 199 -20.01 11.32 -7.40
CA VAL A 199 -20.17 11.51 -5.95
C VAL A 199 -20.39 10.17 -5.26
N LEU A 200 -19.49 9.81 -4.35
CA LEU A 200 -19.56 8.62 -3.51
C LEU A 200 -19.96 9.04 -2.08
N ARG A 201 -21.18 8.65 -1.66
CA ARG A 201 -21.73 8.95 -0.34
C ARG A 201 -21.36 7.84 0.64
N ARG A 202 -21.03 8.19 1.89
CA ARG A 202 -20.51 7.25 2.90
C ARG A 202 -19.39 6.38 2.33
N ALA A 203 -18.50 7.06 1.60
CA ALA A 203 -17.47 6.44 0.80
C ALA A 203 -16.51 5.60 1.65
N THR A 204 -16.19 4.43 1.14
CA THR A 204 -15.13 3.57 1.66
C THR A 204 -13.92 3.57 0.72
N PRO A 205 -12.73 3.13 1.18
CA PRO A 205 -11.60 2.89 0.28
C PRO A 205 -11.94 1.99 -0.92
N ALA A 206 -12.83 1.00 -0.73
CA ALA A 206 -13.27 0.11 -1.80
C ALA A 206 -14.09 0.85 -2.87
N ASP A 207 -14.99 1.76 -2.47
CA ASP A 207 -15.77 2.54 -3.41
C ASP A 207 -14.89 3.46 -4.26
N VAL A 208 -13.89 4.09 -3.63
CA VAL A 208 -12.90 4.92 -4.35
C VAL A 208 -12.06 4.06 -5.29
N ALA A 209 -11.54 2.91 -4.83
CA ALA A 209 -10.77 2.00 -5.66
C ALA A 209 -11.55 1.50 -6.88
N ASN A 210 -12.84 1.17 -6.70
CA ASN A 210 -13.73 0.83 -7.80
C ASN A 210 -13.88 1.99 -8.80
N ALA A 211 -14.04 3.21 -8.30
CA ALA A 211 -14.22 4.39 -9.13
C ALA A 211 -12.99 4.74 -9.97
N ILE A 212 -11.78 4.46 -9.44
CA ILE A 212 -10.50 4.74 -10.12
C ILE A 212 -9.89 3.52 -10.83
N GLY A 213 -10.62 2.41 -10.94
CA GLY A 213 -10.18 1.23 -11.70
C GLY A 213 -9.20 0.30 -11.00
N LEU A 214 -9.04 0.41 -9.67
CA LEU A 214 -8.14 -0.45 -8.86
C LEU A 214 -8.78 -1.75 -8.36
N ALA A 215 -10.09 -1.92 -8.52
CA ALA A 215 -10.74 -3.18 -8.17
C ALA A 215 -10.31 -4.29 -9.12
N TYR A 216 -10.11 -5.49 -8.56
CA TYR A 216 -9.83 -6.67 -9.38
C TYR A 216 -10.98 -6.90 -10.37
N ARG A 217 -10.60 -7.13 -11.62
CA ARG A 217 -11.52 -7.59 -12.67
C ARG A 217 -11.02 -8.93 -13.20
N PRO A 218 -11.87 -9.96 -13.23
CA PRO A 218 -11.51 -11.25 -13.80
C PRO A 218 -10.96 -11.07 -15.22
N SER A 219 -9.84 -11.70 -15.51
CA SER A 219 -9.24 -11.74 -16.85
C SER A 219 -9.00 -13.19 -17.23
N ASP A 220 -8.98 -13.48 -18.54
CA ASP A 220 -8.66 -14.83 -19.07
C ASP A 220 -7.17 -15.19 -18.96
N ARG A 221 -6.39 -14.38 -18.25
CA ARG A 221 -4.95 -14.58 -18.09
C ARG A 221 -4.69 -15.68 -17.07
N ASP A 222 -3.89 -16.68 -17.45
CA ASP A 222 -3.38 -17.66 -16.49
C ASP A 222 -2.48 -16.95 -15.45
N ILE A 223 -2.78 -17.14 -14.18
CA ILE A 223 -2.02 -16.57 -13.05
C ILE A 223 -1.16 -17.69 -12.44
N ASP A 224 0.15 -17.48 -12.38
CA ASP A 224 1.06 -18.44 -11.77
C ASP A 224 1.08 -18.32 -10.25
N LEU A 225 1.05 -17.08 -9.75
CA LEU A 225 1.20 -16.76 -8.34
C LEU A 225 0.21 -15.68 -7.89
N VAL A 226 -0.61 -15.99 -6.90
CA VAL A 226 -1.37 -14.99 -6.13
C VAL A 226 -0.70 -14.79 -4.77
N VAL A 227 -0.40 -13.55 -4.44
CA VAL A 227 0.13 -13.16 -3.13
C VAL A 227 -0.95 -12.42 -2.36
N LEU A 228 -1.27 -12.88 -1.15
CA LEU A 228 -2.30 -12.32 -0.28
C LEU A 228 -1.65 -11.50 0.85
N GLY A 229 -1.82 -10.18 0.78
CA GLY A 229 -1.21 -9.20 1.68
C GLY A 229 -0.02 -8.49 1.05
N ALA A 230 -0.09 -7.15 0.97
CA ALA A 230 0.94 -6.28 0.39
C ALA A 230 1.82 -5.62 1.46
N GLY A 231 2.09 -6.31 2.57
CA GLY A 231 3.14 -5.98 3.54
C GLY A 231 4.53 -6.37 3.03
N PRO A 232 5.61 -6.20 3.82
CA PRO A 232 6.98 -6.50 3.40
C PRO A 232 7.18 -7.91 2.84
N ALA A 233 6.57 -8.94 3.43
CA ALA A 233 6.65 -10.31 2.92
C ALA A 233 5.97 -10.45 1.55
N GLY A 234 4.75 -9.92 1.40
CA GLY A 234 4.03 -9.98 0.14
C GLY A 234 4.65 -9.14 -0.96
N LEU A 235 5.14 -7.95 -0.64
CA LEU A 235 5.88 -7.11 -1.59
C LEU A 235 7.15 -7.81 -2.08
N ALA A 236 7.91 -8.45 -1.18
CA ALA A 236 9.08 -9.26 -1.57
C ALA A 236 8.66 -10.44 -2.45
N SER A 237 7.61 -11.18 -2.08
CA SER A 237 7.07 -12.26 -2.91
C SER A 237 6.66 -11.78 -4.30
N ALA A 238 6.04 -10.59 -4.39
CA ALA A 238 5.64 -10.02 -5.67
C ALA A 238 6.85 -9.59 -6.52
N VAL A 239 7.87 -8.97 -5.90
CA VAL A 239 9.12 -8.60 -6.59
C VAL A 239 9.80 -9.84 -7.16
N TYR A 240 10.04 -10.86 -6.33
CA TYR A 240 10.74 -12.06 -6.77
C TYR A 240 9.91 -12.88 -7.75
N GLY A 241 8.60 -13.09 -7.49
CA GLY A 241 7.72 -13.81 -8.41
C GLY A 241 7.71 -13.20 -9.80
N ALA A 242 7.47 -11.89 -9.89
CA ALA A 242 7.42 -11.20 -11.18
C ALA A 242 8.79 -11.11 -11.86
N SER A 243 9.87 -10.81 -11.11
CA SER A 243 11.22 -10.72 -11.69
C SER A 243 11.78 -12.07 -12.18
N GLU A 244 11.27 -13.17 -11.64
CA GLU A 244 11.62 -14.54 -12.05
C GLU A 244 10.65 -15.12 -13.09
N GLY A 245 9.75 -14.28 -13.63
CA GLY A 245 8.91 -14.58 -14.79
C GLY A 245 7.53 -15.15 -14.48
N LEU A 246 7.12 -15.21 -13.22
CA LEU A 246 5.76 -15.63 -12.86
C LEU A 246 4.74 -14.52 -13.12
N VAL A 247 3.60 -14.86 -13.71
CA VAL A 247 2.43 -13.97 -13.77
C VAL A 247 1.90 -13.80 -12.35
N THR A 248 2.28 -12.69 -11.71
CA THR A 248 2.08 -12.44 -10.27
C THR A 248 1.00 -11.41 -10.01
N VAL A 249 0.01 -11.78 -9.21
CA VAL A 249 -1.05 -10.90 -8.70
C VAL A 249 -0.89 -10.73 -7.21
N LEU A 250 -0.85 -9.47 -6.75
CA LEU A 250 -0.75 -9.08 -5.34
C LEU A 250 -2.08 -8.49 -4.88
N LEU A 251 -2.69 -9.06 -3.86
CA LEU A 251 -3.96 -8.61 -3.28
C LEU A 251 -3.75 -8.10 -1.87
N ASP A 252 -4.39 -6.98 -1.53
CA ASP A 252 -4.42 -6.48 -0.15
C ASP A 252 -5.81 -5.96 0.23
N ALA A 253 -6.27 -6.29 1.42
CA ALA A 253 -7.59 -5.91 1.91
C ALA A 253 -7.77 -4.39 2.14
N THR A 254 -6.68 -3.66 2.27
CA THR A 254 -6.71 -2.22 2.58
C THR A 254 -5.89 -1.39 1.60
N SER A 255 -4.58 -1.57 1.62
CA SER A 255 -3.62 -0.85 0.77
C SER A 255 -2.22 -1.44 0.94
N ALA A 256 -1.34 -1.22 -0.05
CA ALA A 256 0.06 -1.66 0.05
C ALA A 256 0.79 -1.07 1.26
N GLY A 257 1.79 -1.80 1.74
CA GLY A 257 2.72 -1.42 2.80
C GLY A 257 2.51 -2.15 4.13
N GLY A 258 1.28 -2.66 4.39
CA GLY A 258 0.95 -3.39 5.61
C GLY A 258 1.31 -2.60 6.88
N GLN A 259 1.65 -3.30 7.95
CA GLN A 259 2.05 -2.67 9.22
C GLN A 259 3.38 -1.91 9.14
N ALA A 260 4.29 -2.30 8.23
CA ALA A 260 5.57 -1.62 8.10
C ALA A 260 5.41 -0.16 7.67
N ALA A 261 4.44 0.14 6.78
CA ALA A 261 4.16 1.51 6.35
C ALA A 261 3.77 2.45 7.50
N ALA A 262 3.25 1.91 8.60
CA ALA A 262 2.92 2.67 9.81
C ALA A 262 4.13 3.03 10.69
N SER A 263 5.32 2.51 10.37
CA SER A 263 6.54 2.82 11.12
C SER A 263 7.15 4.13 10.64
N SER A 264 7.22 5.12 11.52
CA SER A 264 7.80 6.42 11.22
C SER A 264 9.29 6.33 10.82
N ARG A 265 10.02 5.36 11.36
CA ARG A 265 11.43 5.15 11.08
C ARG A 265 11.87 3.73 11.40
N ILE A 266 12.44 3.04 10.42
CA ILE A 266 13.04 1.71 10.53
C ILE A 266 14.56 1.91 10.46
N GLU A 267 15.25 1.73 11.59
CA GLU A 267 16.69 1.99 11.73
C GLU A 267 17.54 0.73 11.58
N ASN A 268 16.92 -0.44 11.67
CA ASN A 268 17.59 -1.75 11.64
C ASN A 268 17.34 -2.52 10.34
N TYR A 269 16.98 -1.84 9.25
CA TYR A 269 16.91 -2.44 7.92
C TYR A 269 18.24 -2.21 7.18
N LEU A 270 18.79 -3.29 6.64
CA LEU A 270 20.10 -3.26 5.97
C LEU A 270 20.09 -2.31 4.76
N GLY A 271 21.15 -1.52 4.61
CA GLY A 271 21.32 -0.57 3.51
C GLY A 271 20.86 0.86 3.82
N PHE A 272 20.21 1.10 4.97
CA PHE A 272 19.73 2.42 5.37
C PHE A 272 20.39 2.91 6.67
N PRO A 273 21.65 3.41 6.62
CA PRO A 273 22.41 3.76 7.83
C PRO A 273 21.79 4.93 8.61
N ARG A 274 20.96 5.74 7.97
CA ARG A 274 20.20 6.83 8.59
C ARG A 274 18.77 6.44 8.95
N GLY A 275 18.39 5.16 8.74
CA GLY A 275 17.01 4.70 8.79
C GLY A 275 16.20 5.17 7.58
N VAL A 276 15.04 4.56 7.39
CA VAL A 276 14.06 4.87 6.35
C VAL A 276 12.66 4.83 6.98
N SER A 277 11.72 5.65 6.52
CA SER A 277 10.32 5.48 6.95
C SER A 277 9.76 4.18 6.38
N GLY A 278 8.84 3.56 7.13
CA GLY A 278 8.18 2.35 6.64
C GLY A 278 7.36 2.61 5.38
N GLU A 279 6.76 3.79 5.29
CA GLU A 279 6.03 4.26 4.11
C GLU A 279 6.94 4.31 2.87
N GLU A 280 8.08 4.98 2.97
CA GLU A 280 9.04 5.09 1.88
C GLU A 280 9.61 3.72 1.47
N LEU A 281 9.98 2.88 2.43
CA LEU A 281 10.48 1.54 2.14
C LEU A 281 9.46 0.69 1.37
N THR A 282 8.21 0.68 1.82
CA THR A 282 7.16 -0.13 1.19
C THR A 282 6.68 0.47 -0.14
N ARG A 283 6.72 1.78 -0.28
CA ARG A 283 6.46 2.48 -1.55
C ARG A 283 7.50 2.10 -2.61
N LEU A 284 8.79 2.12 -2.26
CA LEU A 284 9.87 1.70 -3.16
C LEU A 284 9.73 0.22 -3.54
N ALA A 285 9.39 -0.65 -2.58
CA ALA A 285 9.17 -2.07 -2.85
C ALA A 285 7.99 -2.32 -3.78
N LEU A 286 6.89 -1.56 -3.62
CA LEU A 286 5.75 -1.63 -4.53
C LEU A 286 6.14 -1.20 -5.95
N ALA A 287 6.82 -0.06 -6.09
CA ALA A 287 7.30 0.41 -7.39
C ALA A 287 8.20 -0.63 -8.08
N GLN A 288 9.05 -1.31 -7.30
CA GLN A 288 9.90 -2.39 -7.79
C GLN A 288 9.10 -3.61 -8.25
N ALA A 289 8.08 -4.04 -7.50
CA ALA A 289 7.20 -5.15 -7.89
C ALA A 289 6.47 -4.85 -9.21
N MET A 290 5.97 -3.63 -9.34
CA MET A 290 5.27 -3.18 -10.54
C MET A 290 6.19 -3.04 -11.75
N LYS A 291 7.43 -2.58 -11.55
CA LYS A 291 8.48 -2.58 -12.59
C LYS A 291 8.65 -3.95 -13.24
N PHE A 292 8.62 -5.03 -12.45
CA PHE A 292 8.72 -6.39 -12.94
C PHE A 292 7.39 -6.97 -13.45
N GLY A 293 6.29 -6.23 -13.36
CA GLY A 293 5.00 -6.63 -13.94
C GLY A 293 4.04 -7.28 -12.96
N ALA A 294 4.31 -7.26 -11.64
CA ALA A 294 3.32 -7.64 -10.65
C ALA A 294 2.11 -6.70 -10.70
N GLN A 295 0.90 -7.25 -10.60
CA GLN A 295 -0.34 -6.48 -10.59
C GLN A 295 -0.88 -6.37 -9.17
N LEU A 296 -1.06 -5.14 -8.66
CA LEU A 296 -1.66 -4.89 -7.35
C LEU A 296 -3.14 -4.56 -7.48
N TYR A 297 -3.96 -5.22 -6.67
CA TYR A 297 -5.37 -4.86 -6.43
C TYR A 297 -5.58 -4.63 -4.92
N ALA A 298 -5.87 -3.39 -4.56
CA ALA A 298 -6.13 -2.97 -3.17
C ALA A 298 -7.08 -1.76 -3.16
N PRO A 299 -8.15 -1.78 -2.34
CA PRO A 299 -8.53 -2.85 -1.44
C PRO A 299 -9.20 -4.04 -2.16
N CYS A 300 -8.71 -5.23 -1.88
CA CYS A 300 -9.25 -6.48 -2.42
C CYS A 300 -9.11 -7.58 -1.35
N THR A 301 -10.21 -8.03 -0.79
CA THR A 301 -10.22 -8.95 0.36
C THR A 301 -10.44 -10.38 -0.09
N ALA A 302 -9.47 -11.25 0.16
CA ALA A 302 -9.65 -12.70 0.05
C ALA A 302 -10.43 -13.21 1.27
N VAL A 303 -11.41 -14.08 1.03
CA VAL A 303 -12.29 -14.66 2.05
C VAL A 303 -12.20 -16.17 2.17
N ALA A 304 -11.59 -16.84 1.20
CA ALA A 304 -11.26 -18.27 1.24
C ALA A 304 -10.18 -18.60 0.21
N VAL A 305 -9.46 -19.69 0.43
CA VAL A 305 -8.58 -20.32 -0.56
C VAL A 305 -8.84 -21.80 -0.57
N ASP A 306 -9.17 -22.33 -1.74
CA ASP A 306 -9.31 -23.77 -1.98
C ASP A 306 -8.11 -24.28 -2.78
N ASP A 307 -7.65 -25.49 -2.46
CA ASP A 307 -6.64 -26.22 -3.22
C ASP A 307 -7.27 -27.55 -3.66
N ASP A 308 -7.49 -27.72 -4.97
CA ASP A 308 -8.07 -28.93 -5.55
C ASP A 308 -7.00 -29.95 -5.99
N GLY A 309 -5.72 -29.64 -5.75
CA GLY A 309 -4.56 -30.44 -6.15
C GLY A 309 -4.00 -30.07 -7.52
N ASP A 310 -4.81 -29.58 -8.45
CA ASP A 310 -4.38 -29.11 -9.78
C ASP A 310 -4.17 -27.60 -9.84
N ARG A 311 -5.05 -26.84 -9.18
CA ARG A 311 -4.99 -25.37 -9.05
C ARG A 311 -5.43 -24.93 -7.67
N ALA A 312 -5.03 -23.74 -7.29
CA ALA A 312 -5.62 -23.04 -6.16
C ALA A 312 -6.65 -22.02 -6.64
N THR A 313 -7.73 -21.86 -5.88
CA THR A 313 -8.78 -20.87 -6.14
C THR A 313 -8.89 -19.92 -4.98
N VAL A 314 -8.64 -18.64 -5.22
CA VAL A 314 -8.83 -17.56 -4.25
C VAL A 314 -10.22 -16.95 -4.43
N HIS A 315 -11.03 -16.96 -3.38
CA HIS A 315 -12.36 -16.35 -3.35
C HIS A 315 -12.27 -14.94 -2.76
N LEU A 316 -12.88 -13.97 -3.42
CA LEU A 316 -12.90 -12.57 -2.99
C LEU A 316 -14.23 -12.19 -2.35
N ALA A 317 -14.21 -11.17 -1.52
CA ALA A 317 -15.38 -10.68 -0.79
C ALA A 317 -16.51 -10.15 -1.71
N ASP A 318 -16.17 -9.72 -2.92
CA ASP A 318 -17.14 -9.29 -3.95
C ASP A 318 -17.79 -10.46 -4.73
N GLY A 319 -17.40 -11.70 -4.40
CA GLY A 319 -17.88 -12.94 -5.05
C GLY A 319 -17.05 -13.35 -6.26
N SER A 320 -16.09 -12.58 -6.70
CA SER A 320 -15.18 -12.99 -7.79
C SER A 320 -14.17 -14.04 -7.33
N ARG A 321 -13.53 -14.71 -8.29
CA ARG A 321 -12.58 -15.82 -8.05
C ARG A 321 -11.35 -15.64 -8.93
N LEU A 322 -10.19 -16.00 -8.38
CA LEU A 322 -8.93 -16.10 -9.12
C LEU A 322 -8.46 -17.55 -9.09
N HIS A 323 -8.14 -18.10 -10.26
CA HIS A 323 -7.48 -19.39 -10.38
C HIS A 323 -5.98 -19.17 -10.57
N THR A 324 -5.16 -19.92 -9.85
CA THR A 324 -3.70 -19.76 -9.84
C THR A 324 -3.00 -21.10 -9.63
N GLN A 325 -1.71 -21.16 -9.99
CA GLN A 325 -0.88 -22.33 -9.73
C GLN A 325 -0.41 -22.40 -8.27
N ALA A 326 -0.19 -21.24 -7.62
CA ALA A 326 0.26 -21.15 -6.24
C ALA A 326 -0.30 -19.91 -5.53
N VAL A 327 -0.40 -20.01 -4.21
CA VAL A 327 -0.77 -18.88 -3.33
C VAL A 327 0.30 -18.71 -2.27
N ILE A 328 0.74 -17.46 -2.03
CA ILE A 328 1.53 -17.10 -0.84
C ILE A 328 0.67 -16.26 0.07
N VAL A 329 0.39 -16.75 1.28
CA VAL A 329 -0.32 -16.03 2.33
C VAL A 329 0.68 -15.18 3.09
N ALA A 330 0.59 -13.85 2.95
CA ALA A 330 1.45 -12.85 3.57
C ALA A 330 0.62 -11.76 4.28
N THR A 331 -0.55 -12.14 4.80
CA THR A 331 -1.55 -11.23 5.41
C THR A 331 -1.10 -10.61 6.73
N GLY A 332 0.03 -11.09 7.28
CA GLY A 332 0.57 -10.57 8.53
C GLY A 332 -0.31 -10.94 9.73
N ALA A 333 -0.51 -9.98 10.64
CA ALA A 333 -1.32 -10.19 11.83
C ALA A 333 -2.08 -8.90 12.19
N LYS A 334 -3.25 -9.02 12.84
CA LYS A 334 -4.06 -7.89 13.30
C LYS A 334 -3.62 -7.41 14.67
N TYR A 335 -3.65 -6.10 14.89
CA TYR A 335 -3.29 -5.52 16.18
C TYR A 335 -4.22 -5.98 17.31
N ARG A 336 -3.63 -6.38 18.44
CA ARG A 336 -4.35 -6.66 19.67
C ARG A 336 -4.99 -5.39 20.21
N ARG A 337 -6.24 -5.53 20.65
CA ARG A 337 -7.00 -4.43 21.24
C ARG A 337 -6.83 -4.42 22.75
N LEU A 338 -6.77 -3.22 23.35
CA LEU A 338 -6.73 -3.08 24.80
C LEU A 338 -8.04 -3.60 25.43
N PRO A 339 -7.97 -4.45 26.46
CA PRO A 339 -9.17 -4.99 27.12
C PRO A 339 -9.75 -3.97 28.13
N VAL A 340 -10.13 -2.78 27.66
CA VAL A 340 -10.63 -1.71 28.52
C VAL A 340 -12.01 -1.24 28.10
N PRO A 341 -12.86 -0.79 29.05
CA PRO A 341 -14.17 -0.26 28.73
C PRO A 341 -14.11 0.96 27.81
N ARG A 342 -15.10 1.12 26.95
CA ARG A 342 -15.24 2.25 25.99
C ARG A 342 -14.16 2.31 24.91
N LEU A 343 -13.34 1.26 24.73
CA LEU A 343 -12.30 1.24 23.69
C LEU A 343 -12.88 1.54 22.30
N ALA A 344 -13.93 0.83 21.90
CA ALA A 344 -14.56 0.98 20.58
C ALA A 344 -15.10 2.41 20.34
N GLU A 345 -15.58 3.07 21.38
CA GLU A 345 -16.08 4.44 21.32
C GLU A 345 -14.94 5.43 20.99
N PHE A 346 -13.83 5.37 21.71
CA PHE A 346 -12.67 6.24 21.47
C PHE A 346 -11.89 5.85 20.20
N GLU A 347 -11.91 4.57 19.83
CA GLU A 347 -11.35 4.07 18.58
C GLU A 347 -12.11 4.65 17.37
N GLY A 348 -13.44 4.59 17.38
CA GLY A 348 -14.29 5.20 16.33
C GLY A 348 -14.11 6.72 16.20
N ARG A 349 -13.69 7.39 17.27
CA ARG A 349 -13.36 8.83 17.28
C ARG A 349 -11.89 9.14 16.97
N GLY A 350 -11.08 8.12 16.68
CA GLY A 350 -9.68 8.28 16.32
C GLY A 350 -8.72 8.62 17.46
N ASN A 351 -9.15 8.46 18.72
CA ASN A 351 -8.26 8.66 19.88
C ASN A 351 -7.39 7.41 20.18
N ILE A 352 -7.78 6.23 19.69
CA ILE A 352 -6.97 5.01 19.79
C ILE A 352 -6.34 4.74 18.44
N ARG A 353 -5.03 4.56 18.42
CA ARG A 353 -4.22 4.41 17.21
C ARG A 353 -3.30 3.22 17.34
N TYR A 354 -3.10 2.50 16.25
CA TYR A 354 -2.23 1.32 16.18
C TYR A 354 -0.98 1.56 15.32
N SER A 355 -0.79 2.81 14.93
CA SER A 355 0.36 3.30 14.15
C SER A 355 0.83 4.64 14.71
N ALA A 356 2.04 5.07 14.34
CA ALA A 356 2.57 6.39 14.65
C ALA A 356 3.22 6.98 13.39
N THR A 357 2.40 7.46 12.48
CA THR A 357 2.79 8.14 11.25
C THR A 357 2.78 9.66 11.42
N GLU A 358 3.27 10.39 10.42
CA GLU A 358 3.15 11.86 10.36
C GLU A 358 1.69 12.32 10.44
N LEU A 359 0.80 11.60 9.79
CA LEU A 359 -0.64 11.88 9.83
C LEU A 359 -1.20 11.70 11.24
N ASP A 360 -0.78 10.63 11.92
CA ASP A 360 -1.21 10.36 13.29
C ASP A 360 -0.64 11.39 14.30
N ALA A 361 0.57 11.87 14.06
CA ALA A 361 1.22 12.86 14.93
C ALA A 361 0.62 14.26 14.83
N ARG A 362 0.18 14.69 13.63
CA ARG A 362 -0.34 16.06 13.39
C ARG A 362 -1.44 16.50 14.36
N GLY A 363 -2.31 15.60 14.79
CA GLY A 363 -3.37 15.90 15.75
C GLY A 363 -2.94 15.83 17.22
N CYS A 364 -1.65 15.56 17.50
CA CYS A 364 -1.13 15.35 18.84
C CYS A 364 0.13 16.20 19.14
N GLU A 365 0.54 17.06 18.21
CA GLU A 365 1.75 17.88 18.35
C GLU A 365 1.69 18.72 19.62
N SER A 366 2.75 18.62 20.43
CA SER A 366 2.88 19.31 21.72
C SER A 366 1.84 18.95 22.80
N LEU A 367 0.99 17.96 22.54
CA LEU A 367 -0.02 17.49 23.48
C LEU A 367 0.46 16.23 24.22
N PRO A 368 -0.14 15.90 25.39
CA PRO A 368 0.15 14.67 26.11
C PRO A 368 -0.46 13.46 25.39
N VAL A 369 0.32 12.41 25.21
CA VAL A 369 -0.10 11.15 24.60
C VAL A 369 0.38 9.94 25.40
N THR A 370 -0.35 8.85 25.33
CA THR A 370 0.04 7.58 25.96
C THR A 370 0.44 6.57 24.87
N VAL A 371 1.60 5.96 25.00
CA VAL A 371 2.04 4.82 24.20
C VAL A 371 1.99 3.58 25.05
N VAL A 372 1.38 2.50 24.57
CA VAL A 372 1.23 1.23 25.31
C VAL A 372 1.96 0.13 24.58
N GLY A 373 2.95 -0.48 25.23
CA GLY A 373 3.74 -1.58 24.67
C GLY A 373 5.18 -1.59 25.15
N GLY A 374 5.83 -2.75 25.09
CA GLY A 374 7.20 -2.95 25.62
C GLY A 374 8.22 -3.40 24.58
N ALA A 375 7.85 -3.48 23.29
CA ALA A 375 8.73 -3.90 22.19
C ALA A 375 9.23 -2.70 21.36
N ASN A 376 10.07 -2.97 20.36
CA ASN A 376 10.70 -1.93 19.51
C ASN A 376 9.71 -0.97 18.89
N SER A 377 8.56 -1.44 18.40
CA SER A 377 7.55 -0.56 17.78
C SER A 377 7.01 0.49 18.74
N ALA A 378 6.77 0.13 20.01
CA ALA A 378 6.34 1.08 21.05
C ALA A 378 7.44 2.11 21.35
N GLY A 379 8.69 1.66 21.45
CA GLY A 379 9.82 2.56 21.68
C GLY A 379 10.07 3.53 20.54
N GLN A 380 10.01 3.08 19.31
CA GLN A 380 10.15 3.92 18.11
C GLN A 380 9.02 4.95 18.03
N ALA A 381 7.77 4.53 18.27
CA ALA A 381 6.62 5.42 18.29
C ALA A 381 6.75 6.49 19.38
N ALA A 382 7.18 6.11 20.60
CA ALA A 382 7.36 7.05 21.69
C ALA A 382 8.42 8.12 21.36
N LEU A 383 9.57 7.73 20.83
CA LEU A 383 10.61 8.67 20.40
C LEU A 383 10.15 9.56 19.24
N PHE A 384 9.43 9.00 18.28
CA PHE A 384 8.90 9.78 17.16
C PHE A 384 7.92 10.85 17.64
N LEU A 385 6.91 10.50 18.43
CA LEU A 385 5.94 11.45 18.97
C LEU A 385 6.62 12.51 19.84
N ALA A 386 7.59 12.12 20.66
CA ALA A 386 8.38 13.04 21.47
C ALA A 386 9.20 14.01 20.61
N SER A 387 9.74 13.57 19.47
CA SER A 387 10.45 14.43 18.51
C SER A 387 9.54 15.46 17.85
N ARG A 388 8.22 15.18 17.75
CA ARG A 388 7.18 16.11 17.29
C ARG A 388 6.64 17.02 18.39
N GLY A 389 7.25 16.97 19.56
CA GLY A 389 6.95 17.87 20.67
C GLY A 389 6.01 17.30 21.71
N SER A 390 5.35 16.17 21.48
CA SER A 390 4.42 15.53 22.42
C SER A 390 5.10 15.15 23.73
N ARG A 391 4.36 15.23 24.84
CA ARG A 391 4.72 14.61 26.12
C ARG A 391 4.22 13.18 26.09
N VAL A 392 5.12 12.21 26.19
CA VAL A 392 4.80 10.79 26.00
C VAL A 392 4.87 10.04 27.31
N ASP A 393 3.78 9.43 27.71
CA ASP A 393 3.73 8.42 28.77
C ASP A 393 3.80 7.03 28.13
N LEU A 394 4.94 6.33 28.30
CA LEU A 394 5.14 4.98 27.75
C LEU A 394 4.80 3.94 28.83
N VAL A 395 3.69 3.24 28.66
CA VAL A 395 3.17 2.24 29.60
C VAL A 395 3.60 0.84 29.16
N ILE A 396 4.37 0.15 30.00
CA ILE A 396 4.93 -1.18 29.76
C ILE A 396 4.46 -2.14 30.84
N ARG A 397 3.71 -3.18 30.48
CA ARG A 397 3.16 -4.16 31.43
C ARG A 397 4.24 -4.94 32.19
N ARG A 398 5.36 -5.26 31.54
CA ARG A 398 6.50 -5.93 32.17
C ARG A 398 7.33 -4.96 33.01
N PRO A 399 8.06 -5.44 34.02
CA PRO A 399 8.86 -4.56 34.89
C PRO A 399 10.11 -3.96 34.23
N GLY A 400 10.35 -4.23 32.92
CA GLY A 400 11.49 -3.68 32.19
C GLY A 400 11.38 -3.87 30.68
N PHE A 401 12.50 -3.62 29.95
CA PHE A 401 12.60 -3.61 28.49
C PHE A 401 12.97 -4.98 27.90
N SER A 402 12.45 -6.09 28.43
CA SER A 402 12.87 -7.44 28.05
C SER A 402 12.72 -7.80 26.56
N THR A 403 11.92 -7.04 25.81
CA THR A 403 11.63 -7.27 24.38
C THR A 403 12.01 -6.07 23.48
N MET A 404 12.67 -5.07 24.06
CA MET A 404 13.12 -3.88 23.33
C MET A 404 14.64 -3.93 23.16
N SER A 405 15.15 -3.47 22.00
CA SER A 405 16.59 -3.39 21.75
C SER A 405 17.26 -2.38 22.69
N GLU A 406 18.49 -2.67 23.09
CA GLU A 406 19.24 -1.89 24.08
C GLU A 406 19.43 -0.43 23.64
N TYR A 407 19.77 -0.19 22.38
CA TYR A 407 19.95 1.18 21.88
C TYR A 407 18.68 2.02 22.01
N LEU A 408 17.52 1.40 21.84
CA LEU A 408 16.22 2.07 21.90
C LEU A 408 15.81 2.38 23.34
N SER A 409 16.02 1.42 24.26
CA SER A 409 15.76 1.64 25.69
C SER A 409 16.64 2.74 26.27
N HIS A 410 17.92 2.81 25.92
CA HIS A 410 18.80 3.90 26.33
C HIS A 410 18.32 5.27 25.85
N ARG A 411 17.87 5.38 24.62
CA ARG A 411 17.31 6.64 24.06
C ARG A 411 16.03 7.07 24.77
N LEU A 412 15.16 6.12 25.12
CA LEU A 412 13.93 6.40 25.87
C LEU A 412 14.22 6.89 27.28
N LEU A 413 15.14 6.25 27.98
CA LEU A 413 15.54 6.61 29.34
C LEU A 413 16.14 8.03 29.43
N SER A 414 16.84 8.47 28.39
CA SER A 414 17.47 9.78 28.34
C SER A 414 16.59 10.90 27.74
N HIS A 415 15.40 10.58 27.20
CA HIS A 415 14.60 11.56 26.48
C HIS A 415 13.71 12.41 27.42
N PRO A 416 13.86 13.75 27.45
CA PRO A 416 13.21 14.58 28.48
C PRO A 416 11.68 14.66 28.37
N LYS A 417 11.10 14.31 27.22
CA LYS A 417 9.64 14.31 26.99
C LYS A 417 9.01 12.92 27.11
N VAL A 418 9.77 11.87 27.45
CA VAL A 418 9.26 10.50 27.62
C VAL A 418 9.29 10.14 29.10
N ARG A 419 8.12 9.80 29.65
CA ARG A 419 7.99 9.26 31.01
C ARG A 419 7.64 7.77 30.91
N LEU A 420 8.36 6.94 31.67
CA LEU A 420 8.22 5.50 31.63
C LEU A 420 7.38 4.99 32.80
N TRP A 421 6.42 4.12 32.49
CA TRP A 421 5.56 3.42 33.43
C TRP A 421 5.74 1.91 33.26
N THR A 422 6.85 1.39 33.80
CA THR A 422 7.11 -0.06 33.79
C THR A 422 6.28 -0.80 34.83
N GLY A 423 5.96 -2.07 34.59
CA GLY A 423 5.07 -2.84 35.48
C GLY A 423 3.68 -2.23 35.62
N SER A 424 3.19 -1.57 34.57
CA SER A 424 1.92 -0.84 34.61
C SER A 424 1.02 -1.24 33.46
N GLU A 425 -0.28 -1.27 33.70
CA GLU A 425 -1.27 -1.60 32.69
C GLU A 425 -2.38 -0.54 32.59
N VAL A 426 -2.88 -0.33 31.39
CA VAL A 426 -4.04 0.54 31.15
C VAL A 426 -5.30 -0.17 31.61
N THR A 427 -6.12 0.52 32.41
CA THR A 427 -7.35 -0.04 32.99
C THR A 427 -8.61 0.70 32.57
N ARG A 428 -8.51 1.97 32.20
CA ARG A 428 -9.66 2.81 31.86
C ARG A 428 -9.27 3.94 30.91
N LEU A 429 -10.24 4.35 30.10
CA LEU A 429 -10.18 5.56 29.25
C LEU A 429 -11.13 6.62 29.82
N HIS A 430 -10.65 7.87 29.93
CA HIS A 430 -11.38 9.01 30.48
C HIS A 430 -11.70 10.04 29.40
N GLY A 431 -12.85 10.66 29.50
CA GLY A 431 -13.36 11.69 28.58
C GLY A 431 -14.83 11.47 28.23
N GLU A 432 -15.50 12.51 27.81
CA GLU A 432 -16.90 12.41 27.34
C GLU A 432 -16.96 12.16 25.83
N LYS A 433 -16.63 13.17 25.02
CA LYS A 433 -16.61 13.10 23.55
C LYS A 433 -15.21 12.79 23.02
N LEU A 434 -14.18 13.35 23.63
CA LEU A 434 -12.78 13.12 23.28
C LEU A 434 -12.04 12.53 24.47
N LEU A 435 -10.95 11.81 24.20
CA LEU A 435 -10.08 11.30 25.23
C LEU A 435 -9.39 12.45 25.95
N THR A 436 -9.44 12.45 27.27
CA THR A 436 -8.76 13.45 28.13
C THR A 436 -7.77 12.81 29.07
N GLY A 437 -7.82 11.48 29.27
CA GLY A 437 -6.90 10.78 30.15
C GLY A 437 -6.96 9.27 30.04
N VAL A 438 -5.94 8.62 30.57
CA VAL A 438 -5.76 7.18 30.60
C VAL A 438 -5.51 6.74 32.04
N GLY A 439 -6.40 5.92 32.59
CA GLY A 439 -6.22 5.31 33.90
C GLY A 439 -5.24 4.13 33.79
N ILE A 440 -4.22 4.13 34.62
CA ILE A 440 -3.27 3.02 34.73
C ILE A 440 -3.28 2.44 36.15
N ARG A 441 -2.89 1.18 36.26
CA ARG A 441 -2.61 0.50 37.51
C ARG A 441 -1.15 0.04 37.51
N THR A 442 -0.42 0.42 38.51
CA THR A 442 1.00 0.09 38.69
C THR A 442 1.15 -1.25 39.45
N MET A 443 2.33 -1.87 39.41
CA MET A 443 2.60 -3.14 40.12
C MET A 443 2.35 -3.12 41.62
N ASN A 444 2.53 -1.97 42.26
CA ASN A 444 2.25 -1.79 43.71
C ASN A 444 0.75 -1.60 44.02
N GLY A 445 -0.12 -1.71 42.99
CA GLY A 445 -1.57 -1.58 43.12
C GLY A 445 -2.09 -0.13 43.08
N ALA A 446 -1.21 0.88 43.00
CA ALA A 446 -1.63 2.27 42.89
C ALA A 446 -2.29 2.51 41.54
N SER A 447 -3.33 3.34 41.53
CA SER A 447 -4.02 3.79 40.32
C SER A 447 -3.70 5.26 40.07
N GLU A 448 -3.35 5.57 38.83
CA GLU A 448 -3.09 6.93 38.38
C GLU A 448 -3.85 7.26 37.10
N VAL A 449 -4.12 8.52 36.87
CA VAL A 449 -4.71 9.01 35.61
C VAL A 449 -3.68 9.90 34.90
N LEU A 450 -3.26 9.44 33.74
CA LEU A 450 -2.35 10.16 32.85
C LEU A 450 -3.18 11.08 31.96
N GLU A 451 -2.81 12.35 31.87
CA GLU A 451 -3.39 13.26 30.88
C GLU A 451 -3.02 12.75 29.46
N SER A 452 -4.00 12.58 28.58
CA SER A 452 -3.75 12.02 27.25
C SER A 452 -4.87 12.34 26.28
N VAL A 453 -4.51 12.85 25.10
CA VAL A 453 -5.47 13.10 24.01
C VAL A 453 -5.57 11.92 23.04
N ALA A 454 -4.58 11.04 23.03
CA ALA A 454 -4.55 9.84 22.21
C ALA A 454 -3.77 8.70 22.85
N VAL A 455 -4.18 7.47 22.60
CA VAL A 455 -3.45 6.24 22.95
C VAL A 455 -2.91 5.59 21.68
N PHE A 456 -1.61 5.33 21.68
CA PHE A 456 -0.91 4.60 20.64
C PHE A 456 -0.63 3.17 21.14
N CYS A 457 -1.28 2.18 20.54
CA CYS A 457 -1.34 0.81 21.07
C CYS A 457 -0.42 -0.14 20.29
N PHE A 458 0.65 -0.61 20.94
CA PHE A 458 1.65 -1.53 20.37
C PHE A 458 1.81 -2.79 21.26
N ILE A 459 0.71 -3.45 21.56
CA ILE A 459 0.66 -4.60 22.48
C ILE A 459 0.73 -5.97 21.79
N GLY A 460 1.14 -5.98 20.53
CA GLY A 460 1.24 -7.16 19.70
C GLY A 460 0.08 -7.31 18.73
N ALA A 461 0.06 -8.44 18.03
CA ALA A 461 -0.91 -8.72 16.99
C ALA A 461 -1.23 -10.21 16.96
N ASP A 462 -2.42 -10.56 16.50
CA ASP A 462 -2.91 -11.91 16.27
C ASP A 462 -3.06 -12.15 14.77
N PRO A 463 -2.72 -13.34 14.24
CA PRO A 463 -2.88 -13.62 12.82
C PRO A 463 -4.36 -13.63 12.44
N ASP A 464 -4.66 -13.15 11.23
CA ASP A 464 -6.00 -13.23 10.64
C ASP A 464 -6.05 -14.39 9.66
N THR A 465 -6.35 -15.59 10.17
CA THR A 465 -6.24 -16.84 9.42
C THR A 465 -7.51 -17.69 9.42
N ASP A 466 -8.57 -17.29 10.11
CA ASP A 466 -9.80 -18.08 10.26
C ASP A 466 -10.48 -18.36 8.91
N TRP A 467 -10.31 -17.48 7.95
CA TRP A 467 -10.84 -17.58 6.59
C TRP A 467 -10.10 -18.62 5.70
N LEU A 468 -8.92 -19.11 6.11
CA LEU A 468 -8.09 -20.05 5.32
C LEU A 468 -8.57 -21.52 5.37
N GLY A 469 -9.65 -21.82 6.08
CA GLY A 469 -10.22 -23.17 6.09
C GLY A 469 -9.26 -24.24 6.62
N SER A 470 -8.83 -25.18 5.77
CA SER A 470 -8.10 -26.40 6.15
C SER A 470 -6.59 -26.25 6.37
N VAL A 471 -6.02 -25.05 6.25
CA VAL A 471 -4.59 -24.84 6.47
C VAL A 471 -4.26 -25.00 7.95
N ALA A 472 -3.28 -25.87 8.26
CA ALA A 472 -2.86 -26.18 9.63
C ALA A 472 -2.28 -24.94 10.35
N ARG A 473 -2.65 -24.77 11.63
CA ARG A 473 -2.29 -23.64 12.48
C ARG A 473 -1.81 -24.12 13.85
N ASP A 474 -1.03 -23.30 14.51
CA ASP A 474 -0.69 -23.51 15.92
C ASP A 474 -1.83 -23.05 16.85
N GLU A 475 -1.62 -23.20 18.17
CA GLU A 475 -2.61 -22.85 19.21
C GLU A 475 -2.96 -21.35 19.24
N ASP A 476 -2.05 -20.48 18.76
CA ASP A 476 -2.24 -19.04 18.66
C ASP A 476 -2.85 -18.61 17.29
N GLY A 477 -3.12 -19.55 16.39
CA GLY A 477 -3.73 -19.33 15.08
C GLY A 477 -2.73 -19.00 13.97
N PHE A 478 -1.42 -19.01 14.19
CA PHE A 478 -0.41 -18.80 13.15
C PHE A 478 -0.28 -20.02 12.24
N ILE A 479 -0.04 -19.79 10.94
CA ILE A 479 0.06 -20.85 9.94
C ILE A 479 1.33 -21.68 10.18
N LEU A 480 1.16 -23.01 10.28
CA LEU A 480 2.27 -23.95 10.32
C LEU A 480 2.85 -24.15 8.92
N THR A 481 4.19 -24.18 8.83
CA THR A 481 4.93 -24.39 7.58
C THR A 481 6.09 -25.36 7.79
N ASP A 482 6.68 -25.81 6.71
CA ASP A 482 7.90 -26.61 6.72
C ASP A 482 7.75 -27.91 7.53
N GLN A 483 8.72 -28.19 8.37
CA GLN A 483 8.76 -29.39 9.23
C GLN A 483 7.72 -29.39 10.35
N ALA A 484 7.08 -28.25 10.64
CA ALA A 484 5.98 -28.17 11.62
C ALA A 484 4.66 -28.72 11.05
N VAL A 485 4.60 -29.02 9.76
CA VAL A 485 3.42 -29.58 9.11
C VAL A 485 3.54 -31.12 9.09
N GLU A 486 2.54 -31.79 9.63
CA GLU A 486 2.39 -33.23 9.46
C GLU A 486 1.97 -33.54 8.03
N SER A 487 2.87 -34.06 7.20
CA SER A 487 2.61 -34.45 5.81
C SER A 487 3.25 -35.78 5.46
N ALA A 488 2.70 -36.46 4.45
CA ALA A 488 3.21 -37.76 3.97
C ALA A 488 4.57 -37.66 3.21
N GLY A 489 5.13 -36.45 3.07
CA GLY A 489 6.42 -36.15 2.42
C GLY A 489 7.16 -35.03 3.12
N SER A 490 8.37 -34.68 2.67
CA SER A 490 9.07 -33.48 3.14
C SER A 490 8.48 -32.25 2.46
N PRO A 491 7.76 -31.38 3.17
CA PRO A 491 7.22 -30.16 2.60
C PRO A 491 8.37 -29.24 2.16
N LEU A 492 8.12 -28.43 1.13
CA LEU A 492 9.08 -27.39 0.71
C LEU A 492 9.15 -26.29 1.80
N PRO A 493 10.26 -25.55 1.89
CA PRO A 493 10.33 -24.39 2.78
C PRO A 493 9.13 -23.45 2.56
N PHE A 494 8.54 -22.96 3.65
CA PHE A 494 7.35 -22.09 3.67
C PHE A 494 6.05 -22.72 3.12
N GLN A 495 6.05 -23.97 2.70
CA GLN A 495 4.85 -24.70 2.29
C GLN A 495 3.99 -25.02 3.51
N THR A 496 2.68 -24.85 3.38
CA THR A 496 1.68 -25.17 4.42
C THR A 496 1.25 -26.64 4.32
N SER A 497 0.23 -27.03 5.07
CA SER A 497 -0.43 -28.35 4.93
C SER A 497 -1.11 -28.54 3.58
N SER A 498 -1.29 -27.49 2.79
CA SER A 498 -1.81 -27.53 1.42
C SER A 498 -0.66 -27.38 0.41
N PRO A 499 -0.51 -28.28 -0.57
CA PRO A 499 0.63 -28.32 -1.46
C PRO A 499 0.87 -27.05 -2.30
N ARG A 500 -0.19 -26.28 -2.57
CA ARG A 500 -0.15 -25.07 -3.41
C ARG A 500 -0.18 -23.77 -2.60
N ILE A 501 -0.30 -23.87 -1.28
CA ILE A 501 -0.40 -22.73 -0.39
C ILE A 501 0.87 -22.64 0.44
N PHE A 502 1.52 -21.48 0.37
CA PHE A 502 2.71 -21.11 1.14
C PHE A 502 2.37 -19.98 2.09
N ALA A 503 3.14 -19.79 3.14
CA ALA A 503 2.97 -18.67 4.07
C ALA A 503 4.30 -18.00 4.38
N ALA A 504 4.30 -16.65 4.48
CA ALA A 504 5.50 -15.87 4.77
C ALA A 504 5.18 -14.64 5.63
N GLY A 505 6.15 -14.23 6.44
CA GLY A 505 6.03 -13.08 7.33
C GLY A 505 5.25 -13.38 8.61
N ASP A 506 4.69 -12.34 9.20
CA ASP A 506 4.14 -12.36 10.57
C ASP A 506 2.94 -13.29 10.75
N VAL A 507 2.30 -13.74 9.68
CA VAL A 507 1.20 -14.71 9.70
C VAL A 507 1.67 -16.13 10.01
N ARG A 508 2.97 -16.41 9.82
CA ARG A 508 3.55 -17.74 9.97
C ARG A 508 3.97 -18.02 11.42
N SER A 509 3.74 -19.24 11.89
CA SER A 509 4.24 -19.73 13.16
C SER A 509 5.77 -19.70 13.20
N GLY A 510 6.33 -19.23 14.29
CA GLY A 510 7.79 -19.10 14.46
C GLY A 510 8.45 -18.00 13.66
N SER A 511 7.71 -17.20 12.88
CA SER A 511 8.28 -16.05 12.16
C SER A 511 8.80 -14.98 13.13
N MET A 512 10.00 -14.46 12.83
CA MET A 512 10.56 -13.34 13.55
C MET A 512 9.92 -12.05 13.04
N LYS A 513 9.06 -11.43 13.85
CA LYS A 513 8.27 -10.22 13.51
C LYS A 513 9.16 -9.00 13.28
N ARG A 514 9.86 -8.99 12.15
CA ARG A 514 10.76 -7.93 11.67
C ARG A 514 10.64 -7.77 10.16
N VAL A 515 10.76 -6.55 9.68
CA VAL A 515 10.67 -6.24 8.24
C VAL A 515 11.67 -7.06 7.43
N ALA A 516 12.95 -7.12 7.84
CA ALA A 516 13.99 -7.86 7.14
C ALA A 516 13.69 -9.38 7.08
N SER A 517 13.18 -9.96 8.17
CA SER A 517 12.78 -11.37 8.19
C SER A 517 11.61 -11.64 7.25
N ALA A 518 10.59 -10.78 7.29
CA ALA A 518 9.42 -10.89 6.41
C ALA A 518 9.81 -10.82 4.92
N VAL A 519 10.73 -9.91 4.55
CA VAL A 519 11.27 -9.79 3.19
C VAL A 519 12.01 -11.07 2.78
N GLY A 520 12.88 -11.59 3.65
CA GLY A 520 13.63 -12.83 3.39
C GLY A 520 12.71 -14.05 3.25
N GLU A 521 11.68 -14.15 4.09
CA GLU A 521 10.69 -15.23 4.01
C GLU A 521 9.89 -15.14 2.71
N GLY A 522 9.43 -13.96 2.32
CA GLY A 522 8.69 -13.75 1.07
C GLY A 522 9.49 -14.16 -0.17
N ALA A 523 10.75 -13.75 -0.26
CA ALA A 523 11.66 -14.14 -1.33
C ALA A 523 11.89 -15.66 -1.36
N SER A 524 12.11 -16.28 -0.19
CA SER A 524 12.38 -17.72 -0.09
C SER A 524 11.14 -18.57 -0.41
N ALA A 525 9.95 -18.08 -0.09
CA ALA A 525 8.68 -18.74 -0.45
C ALA A 525 8.52 -18.83 -1.98
N VAL A 526 8.89 -17.79 -2.74
CA VAL A 526 8.88 -17.82 -4.22
C VAL A 526 9.80 -18.91 -4.77
N ALA A 527 11.01 -19.07 -4.21
CA ALA A 527 11.91 -20.14 -4.63
C ALA A 527 11.28 -21.54 -4.42
N SER A 528 10.45 -21.71 -3.40
CA SER A 528 9.70 -22.94 -3.17
C SER A 528 8.53 -23.11 -4.14
N VAL A 529 7.84 -22.03 -4.51
CA VAL A 529 6.83 -22.03 -5.58
C VAL A 529 7.45 -22.52 -6.88
N HIS A 530 8.61 -21.99 -7.29
CA HIS A 530 9.29 -22.46 -8.51
C HIS A 530 9.63 -23.96 -8.47
N LYS A 531 10.08 -24.47 -7.33
CA LYS A 531 10.36 -25.91 -7.16
C LYS A 531 9.08 -26.75 -7.32
N MET A 532 7.98 -26.29 -6.75
CA MET A 532 6.68 -26.96 -6.89
C MET A 532 6.22 -26.98 -8.35
N LEU A 533 6.25 -25.84 -9.04
CA LEU A 533 5.86 -25.73 -10.45
C LEU A 533 6.72 -26.61 -11.36
N ALA A 534 8.04 -26.62 -11.17
CA ALA A 534 8.94 -27.48 -11.92
C ALA A 534 8.68 -28.98 -11.70
N ALA A 535 8.35 -29.39 -10.47
CA ALA A 535 8.00 -30.77 -10.17
C ALA A 535 6.70 -31.21 -10.83
N GLN A 536 5.75 -30.30 -11.03
CA GLN A 536 4.49 -30.57 -11.73
C GLN A 536 4.67 -30.67 -13.24
N ALA A 537 5.44 -29.75 -13.84
CA ALA A 537 5.76 -29.82 -15.27
C ALA A 537 6.38 -31.16 -15.65
N ASN A 538 7.23 -31.73 -14.77
CA ASN A 538 7.86 -33.03 -14.97
C ASN A 538 6.89 -34.24 -14.78
N ARG A 539 5.70 -34.04 -14.19
CA ARG A 539 4.69 -35.09 -14.00
C ARG A 539 3.66 -35.18 -15.15
N GLN A 540 3.53 -34.12 -15.94
CA GLN A 540 2.68 -34.19 -17.14
C GLN A 540 3.40 -34.98 -18.23
N PRO A 541 2.81 -36.10 -18.74
CA PRO A 541 3.43 -36.85 -19.83
C PRO A 541 3.52 -35.95 -21.06
N VAL A 542 4.70 -35.91 -21.68
CA VAL A 542 4.92 -35.26 -22.97
C VAL A 542 3.94 -35.85 -23.97
N GLN A 543 2.88 -35.12 -24.31
CA GLN A 543 2.04 -35.47 -25.44
C GLN A 543 2.89 -35.32 -26.71
N LEU A 544 3.45 -36.42 -27.19
CA LEU A 544 4.08 -36.46 -28.50
C LEU A 544 3.02 -36.12 -29.56
N PRO A 545 3.33 -35.21 -30.50
CA PRO A 545 2.41 -34.89 -31.57
C PRO A 545 2.10 -36.16 -32.34
N SER A 546 0.82 -36.50 -32.46
CA SER A 546 0.35 -37.64 -33.24
C SER A 546 0.87 -37.48 -34.67
N ARG A 547 1.81 -38.37 -35.07
CA ARG A 547 2.21 -38.53 -36.47
C ARG A 547 0.96 -38.89 -37.27
N GLN A 548 0.45 -37.92 -38.01
CA GLN A 548 -0.50 -38.25 -39.09
C GLN A 548 0.22 -39.10 -40.12
N ARG A 549 -0.30 -40.29 -40.32
CA ARG A 549 0.05 -41.18 -41.46
C ARG A 549 -0.76 -40.78 -42.67
#